data_0570153423c3e8c44f60287facb63ad7
#
_entry.id   0570153423c3e8c44f60287facb63ad7
#
_cell.length_a   1.000
_cell.length_b   1.000
_cell.length_c   1.000
_cell.angle_alpha   90.00
_cell.angle_beta   90.00
_cell.angle_gamma   90.00
#
_symmetry.space_group_name_H-M   'P 1'
#
loop_
_entity.id
_entity.type
_entity.pdbx_description
1 polymer ?
#
loop_
_entity_poly.entity_id
_entity_poly.type
_entity_poly.pdbx_seq_one_letter_code
_entity_poly.pdbx_strand_id
1 'polypeptide(L)'
;MHFGKKLAATLITLAFAAAPFAAVAADPTGIWQADDGKSRYKITNCSEDALCARLIWLRDKDDENTRYLNQVIVQGTQSEANKWTGTVKQGGDTYDGTMILTGEDSLKVNGCQGVFCKTVRLSRV
;
A
#
# COMPACT_ATOMS: atom_id res chain seq x y z
N MET A 1 0.09 54.48 -36.31
CA MET A 1 -0.02 53.92 -35.93
C MET A 1 -0.07 52.88 -35.50
N HIS A 2 0.03 52.63 -35.32
CA HIS A 2 -0.17 51.70 -34.96
C HIS A 2 -0.10 50.73 -34.48
N PHE A 3 0.06 50.45 -34.26
CA PHE A 3 0.03 49.61 -33.87
C PHE A 3 -0.03 48.70 -33.40
N GLY A 4 -0.10 48.64 -33.25
CA GLY A 4 -0.18 47.87 -32.99
C GLY A 4 -0.22 47.16 -32.50
N LYS A 5 -0.19 46.77 -32.40
CA LYS A 5 -0.35 46.02 -31.96
C LYS A 5 -0.25 45.11 -31.49
N LYS A 6 -0.24 44.80 -31.46
CA LYS A 6 -0.23 43.97 -31.12
C LYS A 6 -0.07 43.09 -30.55
N LEU A 7 -0.09 42.70 -30.21
CA LEU A 7 -0.08 41.85 -29.69
C LEU A 7 0.01 41.01 -29.18
N ALA A 8 -0.14 40.71 -29.08
CA ALA A 8 -0.13 39.88 -28.62
C ALA A 8 -0.07 39.07 -28.08
N ALA A 9 -0.18 38.72 -27.91
CA ALA A 9 -0.18 37.84 -27.41
C ALA A 9 -0.03 37.04 -26.89
N THR A 10 0.00 36.74 -26.68
CA THR A 10 0.05 35.82 -26.22
C THR A 10 0.14 35.03 -25.62
N LEU A 11 0.06 34.72 -25.34
CA LEU A 11 0.05 33.83 -24.78
C LEU A 11 0.07 32.98 -24.21
N ILE A 12 0.01 32.70 -24.04
CA ILE A 12 -0.08 31.82 -23.50
C ILE A 12 -0.06 30.97 -23.05
N THR A 13 -0.08 30.70 -23.01
CA THR A 13 -0.15 29.81 -22.66
C THR A 13 0.02 28.96 -22.10
N LEU A 14 0.17 28.75 -21.86
CA LEU A 14 0.28 27.87 -21.38
C LEU A 14 0.26 27.10 -20.77
N ALA A 15 0.14 26.98 -20.53
CA ALA A 15 0.13 26.34 -19.94
C ALA A 15 -0.13 25.49 -19.49
N PHE A 16 -0.15 25.10 -19.47
CA PHE A 16 -0.50 24.20 -19.07
C PHE A 16 -0.31 23.33 -18.89
N ALA A 17 -0.18 23.11 -19.05
CA ALA A 17 0.00 22.37 -19.10
C ALA A 17 0.20 21.63 -18.26
N ALA A 18 0.37 21.56 -17.63
CA ALA A 18 0.64 21.02 -16.76
C ALA A 18 -0.23 20.34 -16.14
N ALA A 19 -0.68 19.79 -16.67
CA ALA A 19 -1.55 19.12 -16.08
C ALA A 19 -1.12 18.09 -15.51
N PRO A 20 -1.21 17.97 -14.61
CA PRO A 20 -0.99 17.16 -13.83
C PRO A 20 -1.73 16.04 -13.88
N PHE A 21 -1.29 15.15 -14.08
CA PHE A 21 -1.86 14.09 -13.83
C PHE A 21 -1.72 13.86 -12.65
N ALA A 22 -2.37 13.88 -12.22
CA ALA A 22 -2.74 13.25 -11.21
C ALA A 22 -2.25 11.92 -11.28
N ALA A 23 -1.35 11.72 -10.50
CA ALA A 23 -0.96 10.45 -10.27
C ALA A 23 -2.14 9.74 -9.73
N VAL A 24 -2.59 8.80 -10.39
CA VAL A 24 -3.58 7.90 -9.88
C VAL A 24 -2.91 7.18 -8.72
N ALA A 25 -3.45 7.29 -7.56
CA ALA A 25 -2.95 6.52 -6.43
C ALA A 25 -3.04 5.05 -6.79
N ALA A 26 -1.97 4.32 -6.63
CA ALA A 26 -1.98 2.90 -6.89
C ALA A 26 -2.91 2.21 -5.90
N ASP A 27 -3.63 1.21 -6.39
CA ASP A 27 -4.60 0.48 -5.59
C ASP A 27 -3.89 -0.70 -4.92
N PRO A 28 -3.86 -0.78 -3.61
CA PRO A 28 -3.20 -1.89 -2.91
C PRO A 28 -3.99 -3.18 -2.88
N THR A 29 -5.23 -3.19 -3.33
CA THR A 29 -6.02 -4.42 -3.28
C THR A 29 -5.49 -5.46 -4.26
N GLY A 30 -5.66 -6.73 -3.93
CA GLY A 30 -5.22 -7.83 -4.77
C GLY A 30 -4.45 -8.88 -4.00
N ILE A 31 -3.74 -9.72 -4.73
CA ILE A 31 -2.97 -10.82 -4.14
C ILE A 31 -1.49 -10.44 -4.12
N TRP A 32 -0.89 -10.66 -2.98
CA TRP A 32 0.51 -10.29 -2.73
C TRP A 32 1.26 -11.47 -2.15
N GLN A 33 2.51 -11.60 -2.50
CA GLN A 33 3.37 -12.65 -1.98
C GLN A 33 4.54 -12.06 -1.23
N ALA A 34 4.85 -12.63 -0.07
CA ALA A 34 6.05 -12.25 0.67
C ALA A 34 7.29 -12.55 -0.18
N ASP A 35 8.28 -11.68 -0.10
CA ASP A 35 9.46 -11.80 -0.97
C ASP A 35 10.27 -13.06 -0.70
N ASP A 36 10.13 -13.68 0.48
CA ASP A 36 10.75 -14.97 0.76
C ASP A 36 9.99 -16.13 0.11
N GLY A 37 8.85 -15.87 -0.54
CA GLY A 37 8.07 -16.88 -1.22
C GLY A 37 7.26 -17.80 -0.32
N LYS A 38 7.17 -17.51 0.97
CA LYS A 38 6.58 -18.44 1.92
C LYS A 38 5.10 -18.23 2.18
N SER A 39 4.55 -17.08 1.84
CA SER A 39 3.16 -16.77 2.15
C SER A 39 2.55 -15.84 1.12
N ARG A 40 1.22 -15.91 1.00
CA ARG A 40 0.46 -15.00 0.15
C ARG A 40 -0.70 -14.44 0.93
N TYR A 41 -1.04 -13.20 0.60
CA TYR A 41 -2.08 -12.45 1.28
C TYR A 41 -3.03 -11.85 0.27
N LYS A 42 -4.29 -11.78 0.66
CA LYS A 42 -5.27 -11.05 -0.13
C LYS A 42 -5.58 -9.74 0.59
N ILE A 43 -5.34 -8.63 -0.07
CA ILE A 43 -5.61 -7.31 0.50
C ILE A 43 -6.91 -6.80 -0.07
N THR A 44 -7.81 -6.41 0.82
CA THR A 44 -9.13 -5.89 0.47
C THR A 44 -9.41 -4.63 1.28
N ASN A 45 -10.34 -3.84 0.78
CA ASN A 45 -10.90 -2.76 1.57
C ASN A 45 -11.95 -3.38 2.50
N CYS A 46 -11.65 -3.44 3.78
CA CYS A 46 -12.55 -4.10 4.73
C CYS A 46 -13.46 -3.11 5.46
N SER A 47 -13.23 -1.82 5.30
CA SER A 47 -14.15 -0.77 5.68
C SER A 47 -13.75 0.50 4.94
N GLU A 48 -14.43 1.60 5.19
CA GLU A 48 -14.31 2.78 4.35
C GLU A 48 -12.87 3.26 4.12
N ASP A 49 -12.08 3.38 5.15
CA ASP A 49 -10.70 3.84 5.02
C ASP A 49 -9.69 2.77 5.40
N ALA A 50 -10.13 1.53 5.53
CA ALA A 50 -9.28 0.50 6.09
C ALA A 50 -8.97 -0.60 5.07
N LEU A 51 -7.75 -1.09 5.15
CA LEU A 51 -7.31 -2.26 4.42
C LEU A 51 -7.13 -3.42 5.37
N CYS A 52 -7.44 -4.62 4.88
CA CYS A 52 -7.19 -5.86 5.60
C CYS A 52 -6.40 -6.80 4.70
N ALA A 53 -5.36 -7.40 5.26
CA ALA A 53 -4.58 -8.42 4.58
C ALA A 53 -4.88 -9.78 5.23
N ARG A 54 -5.44 -10.67 4.44
CA ARG A 54 -5.80 -12.00 4.90
C ARG A 54 -4.79 -13.00 4.38
N LEU A 55 -4.27 -13.84 5.26
CA LEU A 55 -3.34 -14.90 4.86
C LEU A 55 -4.14 -15.97 4.11
N ILE A 56 -3.78 -16.21 2.84
CA ILE A 56 -4.53 -17.14 2.00
C ILE A 56 -3.72 -18.37 1.58
N TRP A 57 -2.42 -18.34 1.72
CA TRP A 57 -1.58 -19.44 1.27
C TRP A 57 -0.26 -19.47 2.01
N LEU A 58 0.19 -20.67 2.34
CA LEU A 58 1.50 -20.94 2.94
C LEU A 58 2.22 -21.98 2.13
N ARG A 59 3.49 -21.76 1.84
CA ARG A 59 4.30 -22.75 1.14
C ARG A 59 4.60 -23.94 2.04
N ASP A 60 5.06 -23.65 3.25
CA ASP A 60 5.43 -24.68 4.22
C ASP A 60 4.41 -24.63 5.36
N LYS A 61 3.66 -25.69 5.56
CA LYS A 61 2.59 -25.71 6.55
C LYS A 61 3.00 -26.51 7.76
N ASP A 62 2.74 -25.97 8.93
CA ASP A 62 2.89 -26.67 10.19
C ASP A 62 1.69 -26.36 11.08
N ASP A 63 1.61 -27.01 12.24
CA ASP A 63 0.44 -26.86 13.12
C ASP A 63 0.34 -25.43 13.67
N GLU A 64 1.44 -24.73 13.75
CA GLU A 64 1.43 -23.39 14.30
C GLU A 64 1.00 -22.36 13.29
N ASN A 65 1.52 -22.41 12.07
CA ASN A 65 1.23 -21.36 11.10
C ASN A 65 -0.10 -21.57 10.39
N THR A 66 -0.57 -22.82 10.25
CA THR A 66 -1.85 -23.10 9.58
C THR A 66 -3.04 -22.52 10.32
N ARG A 67 -2.92 -22.27 11.61
CA ARG A 67 -4.01 -21.66 12.37
C ARG A 67 -4.31 -20.24 11.91
N TYR A 68 -3.38 -19.61 11.22
CA TYR A 68 -3.57 -18.25 10.73
C TYR A 68 -4.13 -18.18 9.31
N LEU A 69 -4.26 -19.33 8.63
CA LEU A 69 -4.86 -19.36 7.29
C LEU A 69 -6.27 -18.80 7.34
N ASN A 70 -6.58 -17.96 6.37
CA ASN A 70 -7.86 -17.29 6.22
C ASN A 70 -8.18 -16.29 7.31
N GLN A 71 -7.19 -15.90 8.10
CA GLN A 71 -7.36 -14.85 9.10
C GLN A 71 -6.77 -13.55 8.61
N VAL A 72 -7.35 -12.46 9.09
CA VAL A 72 -6.80 -11.13 8.81
C VAL A 72 -5.57 -10.95 9.69
N ILE A 73 -4.42 -10.80 9.06
CA ILE A 73 -3.15 -10.66 9.75
C ILE A 73 -2.77 -9.19 9.90
N VAL A 74 -3.08 -8.37 8.91
CA VAL A 74 -2.78 -6.93 8.94
C VAL A 74 -4.07 -6.18 8.74
N GLN A 75 -4.27 -5.16 9.58
CA GLN A 75 -5.42 -4.29 9.44
C GLN A 75 -4.96 -2.87 9.72
N GLY A 76 -5.27 -1.94 8.84
CA GLY A 76 -4.85 -0.56 9.00
C GLY A 76 -5.81 0.42 8.37
N THR A 77 -5.85 1.62 8.94
CA THR A 77 -6.62 2.73 8.43
C THR A 77 -5.67 3.67 7.69
N GLN A 78 -6.11 4.23 6.59
CA GLN A 78 -5.25 5.10 5.80
C GLN A 78 -4.84 6.32 6.61
N SER A 79 -3.53 6.53 6.74
CA SER A 79 -2.98 7.64 7.49
C SER A 79 -2.34 8.67 6.56
N GLU A 80 -1.87 8.25 5.40
CA GLU A 80 -1.30 9.13 4.38
C GLU A 80 -1.56 8.47 3.02
N ALA A 81 -1.29 9.18 1.95
CA ALA A 81 -1.35 8.59 0.62
C ALA A 81 -0.39 7.40 0.60
N ASN A 82 -0.78 6.26 0.21
CA ASN A 82 0.03 5.04 0.14
C ASN A 82 0.46 4.47 1.49
N LYS A 83 -0.13 4.93 2.59
CA LYS A 83 0.24 4.41 3.91
C LYS A 83 -1.00 4.15 4.76
N TRP A 84 -1.01 3.00 5.39
CA TRP A 84 -2.07 2.56 6.30
C TRP A 84 -1.43 2.18 7.62
N THR A 85 -2.02 2.60 8.73
CA THR A 85 -1.49 2.39 10.08
C THR A 85 -2.50 1.61 10.90
N GLY A 86 -2.04 0.60 11.59
CA GLY A 86 -2.91 -0.24 12.40
C GLY A 86 -2.14 -1.31 13.13
N THR A 87 -2.53 -2.58 12.94
CA THR A 87 -1.97 -3.69 13.70
C THR A 87 -1.56 -4.83 12.79
N VAL A 88 -0.56 -5.58 13.24
CA VAL A 88 -0.09 -6.81 12.61
C VAL A 88 -0.11 -7.92 13.65
N LYS A 89 -0.66 -9.08 13.29
CA LYS A 89 -0.66 -10.26 14.16
C LYS A 89 0.45 -11.19 13.73
N GLN A 90 1.24 -11.64 14.69
CA GLN A 90 2.28 -12.60 14.39
C GLN A 90 2.61 -13.40 15.64
N GLY A 91 2.64 -14.71 15.52
CA GLY A 91 3.04 -15.59 16.63
C GLY A 91 2.17 -15.47 17.87
N GLY A 92 0.89 -15.12 17.70
CA GLY A 92 -0.02 -14.93 18.83
C GLY A 92 0.02 -13.55 19.44
N ASP A 93 0.95 -12.70 18.99
CA ASP A 93 1.08 -11.34 19.48
C ASP A 93 0.54 -10.34 18.48
N THR A 94 0.21 -9.15 18.96
CA THR A 94 -0.26 -8.06 18.12
C THR A 94 0.78 -6.93 18.21
N TYR A 95 1.18 -6.46 17.05
CA TYR A 95 2.18 -5.39 16.93
C TYR A 95 1.54 -4.17 16.30
N ASP A 96 2.08 -2.99 16.64
CA ASP A 96 1.73 -1.80 15.89
C ASP A 96 2.33 -1.94 14.51
N GLY A 97 1.56 -1.63 13.48
CA GLY A 97 1.98 -1.88 12.13
C GLY A 97 1.68 -0.78 11.16
N THR A 98 2.48 -0.73 10.11
CA THR A 98 2.21 0.14 8.97
C THR A 98 2.33 -0.68 7.70
N MET A 99 1.53 -0.29 6.72
CA MET A 99 1.55 -0.89 5.41
C MET A 99 1.80 0.25 4.44
N ILE A 100 2.86 0.17 3.66
CA ILE A 100 3.27 1.24 2.76
C ILE A 100 3.37 0.68 1.35
N LEU A 101 2.62 1.28 0.44
CA LEU A 101 2.70 0.94 -0.97
C LEU A 101 3.89 1.71 -1.54
N THR A 102 4.96 1.00 -1.86
CA THR A 102 6.19 1.62 -2.32
C THR A 102 6.30 1.68 -3.84
N GLY A 103 5.36 1.07 -4.53
CA GLY A 103 5.26 1.08 -5.97
C GLY A 103 3.99 0.35 -6.37
N GLU A 104 3.74 0.24 -7.67
CA GLU A 104 2.54 -0.39 -8.16
C GLU A 104 2.48 -1.86 -7.75
N ASP A 105 3.61 -2.53 -7.71
CA ASP A 105 3.70 -3.95 -7.42
C ASP A 105 4.53 -4.27 -6.19
N SER A 106 4.83 -3.28 -5.37
CA SER A 106 5.64 -3.49 -4.18
C SER A 106 5.01 -2.84 -2.95
N LEU A 107 5.05 -3.56 -1.84
CA LEU A 107 4.42 -3.18 -0.60
C LEU A 107 5.35 -3.55 0.54
N LYS A 108 5.37 -2.74 1.57
CA LYS A 108 6.18 -2.99 2.75
C LYS A 108 5.27 -2.99 3.97
N VAL A 109 5.36 -4.03 4.80
CA VAL A 109 4.64 -4.11 6.06
C VAL A 109 5.66 -4.07 7.18
N ASN A 110 5.50 -3.14 8.09
CA ASN A 110 6.40 -2.98 9.21
C ASN A 110 5.61 -3.18 10.50
N GLY A 111 6.06 -4.06 11.36
CA GLY A 111 5.44 -4.31 12.65
C GLY A 111 6.43 -4.02 13.77
N CYS A 112 5.97 -3.30 14.78
CA CYS A 112 6.83 -2.91 15.89
C CYS A 112 6.17 -3.24 17.23
N GLN A 113 7.00 -3.69 18.18
CA GLN A 113 6.60 -3.87 19.55
C GLN A 113 7.69 -3.21 20.38
N GLY A 114 7.39 -2.05 20.94
CA GLY A 114 8.41 -1.25 21.61
C GLY A 114 9.48 -0.84 20.59
N VAL A 115 10.73 -1.13 20.91
CA VAL A 115 11.84 -0.77 20.04
C VAL A 115 12.16 -1.83 19.00
N PHE A 116 11.48 -2.97 19.07
CA PHE A 116 11.73 -4.06 18.14
C PHE A 116 10.79 -3.98 16.96
N CYS A 117 11.34 -3.87 15.77
CA CYS A 117 10.56 -3.76 14.54
C CYS A 117 10.99 -4.82 13.55
N LYS A 118 10.04 -5.30 12.77
CA LYS A 118 10.27 -6.29 11.73
C LYS A 118 9.58 -5.83 10.46
N THR A 119 10.26 -5.95 9.36
CA THR A 119 9.74 -5.52 8.06
C THR A 119 9.60 -6.72 7.13
N VAL A 120 8.47 -6.82 6.47
CA VAL A 120 8.21 -7.82 5.45
C VAL A 120 7.88 -7.08 4.16
N ARG A 121 8.51 -7.50 3.08
CA ARG A 121 8.22 -6.92 1.77
C ARG A 121 7.39 -7.90 0.97
N LEU A 122 6.44 -7.34 0.24
CA LEU A 122 5.50 -8.11 -0.56
C LEU A 122 5.54 -7.63 -2.00
N SER A 123 5.36 -8.56 -2.90
CA SER A 123 5.25 -8.26 -4.34
C SER A 123 3.91 -8.74 -4.84
N ARG A 124 3.35 -8.02 -5.79
CA ARG A 124 2.06 -8.37 -6.35
C ARG A 124 2.18 -9.65 -7.18
N VAL A 125 1.23 -10.52 -7.02
CA VAL A 125 1.19 -11.77 -7.78
C VAL A 125 0.37 -11.61 -9.03
#